data_84c8edd9072e23266cf421064fb8c748
#
_entry.id   84c8edd9072e23266cf421064fb8c748
#
_cell.length_a   1.000
_cell.length_b   1.000
_cell.length_c   1.000
_cell.angle_alpha   90.00
_cell.angle_beta   90.00
_cell.angle_gamma   90.00
#
_symmetry.space_group_name_H-M   'P 1'
#
loop_
_entity.id
_entity.type
_entity.pdbx_description
1 polymer ?
#
loop_
_entity_poly.entity_id
_entity_poly.type
_entity_poly.pdbx_seq_one_letter_code
_entity_poly.pdbx_strand_id
1 'polypeptide(L)'
;MNNSTTRKSILIVMAVLLLAGAAAFGVWYKMYRVAAQPGWITADKRDDFLYGSVGDEGTAGIPYWIWLALPRIFPEYLPGEGGYAALGFSWEETKEMPAGFAKQTVGYVRVAGNCAICHAYSRSNGPDAAPTVFAAGPGHTAEVQSLLVFYQRCAQDPRFNADNILDEVSMATKLSFLDGLIYRYILIPNTRKRFLQKDQVILDQALWRHAQDPAANAAFRQKMRDLESDLKGPEKDELAKYLTSFQ
;
A
#
# COMPACT_ATOMS: atom_id res chain seq x y z
N MET A 1 -19.34 16.79 55.86
CA MET A 1 -18.61 16.38 54.61
C MET A 1 -18.19 17.67 53.90
N ASN A 2 -16.88 17.81 53.62
CA ASN A 2 -16.29 19.10 53.29
C ASN A 2 -16.53 19.42 51.79
N ASN A 3 -17.50 20.34 51.51
CA ASN A 3 -17.90 20.79 50.16
C ASN A 3 -16.69 21.25 49.26
N SER A 4 -15.62 21.69 49.89
CA SER A 4 -14.41 22.17 49.22
C SER A 4 -13.63 21.03 48.59
N THR A 5 -13.49 19.87 49.26
CA THR A 5 -12.76 18.70 48.78
C THR A 5 -13.49 18.06 47.61
N THR A 6 -14.81 17.93 47.69
CA THR A 6 -15.67 17.40 46.62
C THR A 6 -15.60 18.27 45.36
N ARG A 7 -15.63 19.61 45.48
CA ARG A 7 -15.48 20.53 44.36
C ARG A 7 -14.11 20.41 43.68
N LYS A 8 -13.03 20.30 44.48
CA LYS A 8 -11.66 20.12 43.93
C LYS A 8 -11.55 18.78 43.16
N SER A 9 -12.10 17.70 43.71
CA SER A 9 -12.09 16.39 43.02
C SER A 9 -12.88 16.44 41.70
N ILE A 10 -14.03 17.08 41.65
CA ILE A 10 -14.83 17.26 40.43
C ILE A 10 -14.03 18.06 39.36
N LEU A 11 -13.41 19.17 39.79
CA LEU A 11 -12.60 19.97 38.87
C LEU A 11 -11.39 19.19 38.29
N ILE A 12 -10.73 18.39 39.11
CA ILE A 12 -9.61 17.53 38.65
C ILE A 12 -10.11 16.49 37.63
N VAL A 13 -11.22 15.81 37.93
CA VAL A 13 -11.82 14.83 37.03
C VAL A 13 -12.21 15.48 35.69
N MET A 14 -12.86 16.67 35.75
CA MET A 14 -13.20 17.40 34.52
C MET A 14 -11.98 17.81 33.73
N ALA A 15 -10.92 18.29 34.37
CA ALA A 15 -9.66 18.63 33.68
C ALA A 15 -9.01 17.40 33.00
N VAL A 16 -9.01 16.26 33.69
CA VAL A 16 -8.48 15.00 33.11
C VAL A 16 -9.32 14.57 31.92
N LEU A 17 -10.64 14.64 32.00
CA LEU A 17 -11.53 14.28 30.89
C LEU A 17 -11.35 15.22 29.68
N LEU A 18 -11.19 16.53 29.92
CA LEU A 18 -10.92 17.50 28.85
C LEU A 18 -9.58 17.25 28.18
N LEU A 19 -8.52 16.96 28.95
CA LEU A 19 -7.21 16.63 28.42
C LEU A 19 -7.24 15.32 27.62
N ALA A 20 -7.92 14.30 28.13
CA ALA A 20 -8.12 13.04 27.42
C ALA A 20 -8.91 13.23 26.12
N GLY A 21 -9.98 14.04 26.15
CA GLY A 21 -10.77 14.39 24.96
C GLY A 21 -9.96 15.17 23.93
N ALA A 22 -9.17 16.15 24.36
CA ALA A 22 -8.30 16.91 23.47
C ALA A 22 -7.20 16.02 22.83
N ALA A 23 -6.62 15.11 23.61
CA ALA A 23 -5.65 14.15 23.12
C ALA A 23 -6.27 13.17 22.10
N ALA A 24 -7.45 12.64 22.41
CA ALA A 24 -8.20 11.75 21.50
C ALA A 24 -8.58 12.47 20.19
N PHE A 25 -9.04 13.72 20.29
CA PHE A 25 -9.34 14.55 19.12
C PHE A 25 -8.09 14.83 18.29
N GLY A 26 -6.96 15.16 18.94
CA GLY A 26 -5.69 15.38 18.26
C GLY A 26 -5.20 14.14 17.48
N VAL A 27 -5.30 12.96 18.09
CA VAL A 27 -4.99 11.68 17.43
C VAL A 27 -5.96 11.43 16.28
N TRP A 28 -7.25 11.59 16.51
CA TRP A 28 -8.26 11.42 15.46
C TRP A 28 -8.02 12.37 14.29
N TYR A 29 -7.83 13.65 14.55
CA TYR A 29 -7.52 14.66 13.53
C TYR A 29 -6.26 14.29 12.73
N LYS A 30 -5.19 13.86 13.42
CA LYS A 30 -3.94 13.44 12.80
C LYS A 30 -4.09 12.18 11.94
N MET A 31 -5.02 11.28 12.28
CA MET A 31 -5.24 10.03 11.55
C MET A 31 -6.13 10.18 10.31
N TYR A 32 -7.05 11.14 10.31
CA TYR A 32 -8.13 11.22 9.31
C TYR A 32 -8.16 12.51 8.49
N ARG A 33 -7.38 13.52 8.84
CA ARG A 33 -7.38 14.76 8.05
C ARG A 33 -6.94 14.49 6.61
N VAL A 34 -7.65 15.05 5.65
CA VAL A 34 -7.26 15.04 4.24
C VAL A 34 -6.65 16.41 3.91
N ALA A 35 -5.44 16.41 3.35
CA ALA A 35 -4.81 17.63 2.84
C ALA A 35 -5.04 17.75 1.34
N ALA A 36 -5.11 18.99 0.85
CA ALA A 36 -5.15 19.24 -0.58
C ALA A 36 -3.90 18.66 -1.28
N GLN A 37 -4.06 18.22 -2.53
CA GLN A 37 -2.93 17.82 -3.35
C GLN A 37 -2.00 19.00 -3.65
N PRO A 38 -0.69 18.75 -3.86
CA PRO A 38 0.23 19.80 -4.29
C PRO A 38 -0.23 20.46 -5.57
N GLY A 39 -0.15 21.81 -5.63
CA GLY A 39 -0.63 22.59 -6.76
C GLY A 39 0.03 22.25 -8.10
N TRP A 40 1.27 21.73 -8.10
CA TRP A 40 1.96 21.29 -9.32
C TRP A 40 1.27 20.08 -9.99
N ILE A 41 0.61 19.22 -9.21
CA ILE A 41 -0.16 18.08 -9.73
C ILE A 41 -1.40 18.59 -10.46
N THR A 42 -2.15 19.51 -9.84
CA THR A 42 -3.43 19.98 -10.37
C THR A 42 -3.30 21.07 -11.43
N ALA A 43 -2.11 21.65 -11.61
CA ALA A 43 -1.85 22.70 -12.58
C ALA A 43 -1.77 22.20 -14.03
N ASP A 44 -1.37 20.94 -14.23
CA ASP A 44 -1.26 20.29 -15.54
C ASP A 44 -2.10 19.03 -15.55
N LYS A 45 -2.96 18.88 -16.55
CA LYS A 45 -3.82 17.69 -16.73
C LYS A 45 -3.03 16.41 -16.93
N ARG A 46 -1.83 16.48 -17.52
CA ARG A 46 -0.93 15.33 -17.66
C ARG A 46 -0.41 14.89 -16.31
N ASP A 47 0.09 15.80 -15.51
CA ASP A 47 0.62 15.48 -14.17
C ASP A 47 -0.51 15.06 -13.23
N ASP A 48 -1.69 15.65 -13.33
CA ASP A 48 -2.88 15.22 -12.60
C ASP A 48 -3.27 13.77 -12.94
N PHE A 49 -3.23 13.40 -14.22
CA PHE A 49 -3.48 12.03 -14.65
C PHE A 49 -2.39 11.06 -14.16
N LEU A 50 -1.10 11.43 -14.29
CA LEU A 50 0.02 10.53 -13.98
C LEU A 50 0.26 10.37 -12.48
N TYR A 51 0.07 11.42 -11.69
CA TYR A 51 0.45 11.50 -10.27
C TYR A 51 -0.68 11.94 -9.35
N GLY A 52 -1.84 12.31 -9.91
CA GLY A 52 -3.00 12.78 -9.15
C GLY A 52 -3.70 11.64 -8.41
N SER A 53 -4.25 11.96 -7.24
CA SER A 53 -5.03 11.03 -6.44
C SER A 53 -6.42 10.82 -7.04
N VAL A 54 -6.85 9.58 -7.04
CA VAL A 54 -8.23 9.19 -7.34
C VAL A 54 -9.04 8.96 -6.05
N GLY A 55 -8.48 9.27 -4.88
CA GLY A 55 -9.15 9.17 -3.57
C GLY A 55 -8.97 7.83 -2.87
N ASP A 56 -8.16 6.93 -3.40
CA ASP A 56 -7.99 5.57 -2.85
C ASP A 56 -6.98 5.49 -1.70
N GLU A 57 -6.25 6.55 -1.39
CA GLU A 57 -5.24 6.57 -0.33
C GLU A 57 -5.85 6.32 1.06
N GLY A 58 -7.13 6.68 1.27
CA GLY A 58 -7.85 6.43 2.51
C GLY A 58 -8.09 4.95 2.76
N THR A 59 -8.41 4.20 1.72
CA THR A 59 -8.81 2.79 1.77
C THR A 59 -7.66 1.84 1.42
N ALA A 60 -6.98 2.05 0.31
CA ALA A 60 -5.92 1.18 -0.18
C ALA A 60 -4.49 1.73 0.01
N GLY A 61 -4.35 3.01 0.38
CA GLY A 61 -3.05 3.66 0.48
C GLY A 61 -2.10 3.02 1.50
N ILE A 62 -0.85 2.90 1.10
CA ILE A 62 0.27 2.43 1.93
C ILE A 62 0.94 3.67 2.54
N PRO A 63 1.25 3.71 3.86
CA PRO A 63 2.02 4.81 4.43
C PRO A 63 3.32 5.02 3.64
N TYR A 64 3.56 6.25 3.18
CA TYR A 64 4.62 6.58 2.24
C TYR A 64 6.01 6.09 2.67
N TRP A 65 6.36 6.27 3.94
CA TRP A 65 7.67 5.84 4.43
C TRP A 65 7.83 4.33 4.48
N ILE A 66 6.74 3.58 4.75
CA ILE A 66 6.76 2.12 4.64
C ILE A 66 6.95 1.73 3.17
N TRP A 67 6.14 2.32 2.26
CA TRP A 67 6.25 2.06 0.83
C TRP A 67 7.67 2.31 0.30
N LEU A 68 8.30 3.40 0.70
CA LEU A 68 9.67 3.76 0.28
C LEU A 68 10.73 2.79 0.84
N ALA A 69 10.54 2.27 2.06
CA ALA A 69 11.49 1.37 2.71
C ALA A 69 11.49 -0.04 2.12
N LEU A 70 10.33 -0.53 1.65
CA LEU A 70 10.18 -1.94 1.24
C LEU A 70 11.20 -2.41 0.18
N PRO A 71 11.43 -1.70 -0.94
CA PRO A 71 12.40 -2.14 -1.95
C PRO A 71 13.85 -2.18 -1.44
N ARG A 72 14.16 -1.44 -0.40
CA ARG A 72 15.51 -1.37 0.19
C ARG A 72 15.73 -2.49 1.20
N ILE A 73 14.68 -2.87 1.94
CA ILE A 73 14.73 -3.98 2.92
C ILE A 73 14.66 -5.34 2.20
N PHE A 74 13.93 -5.40 1.08
CA PHE A 74 13.61 -6.64 0.37
C PHE A 74 13.97 -6.58 -1.13
N PRO A 75 15.19 -6.18 -1.50
CA PRO A 75 15.57 -6.08 -2.92
C PRO A 75 15.51 -7.43 -3.64
N GLU A 76 15.73 -8.55 -2.93
CA GLU A 76 15.70 -9.91 -3.47
C GLU A 76 14.30 -10.39 -3.90
N TYR A 77 13.24 -9.69 -3.51
CA TYR A 77 11.88 -10.01 -3.95
C TYR A 77 11.46 -9.25 -5.20
N LEU A 78 12.33 -8.38 -5.70
CA LEU A 78 12.15 -7.66 -6.96
C LEU A 78 12.86 -8.40 -8.12
N PRO A 79 12.37 -8.25 -9.36
CA PRO A 79 12.96 -8.95 -10.52
C PRO A 79 14.32 -8.40 -10.94
N GLY A 80 14.79 -7.30 -10.36
CA GLY A 80 16.06 -6.66 -10.67
C GLY A 80 16.35 -5.45 -9.79
N GLU A 81 17.42 -4.76 -10.12
CA GLU A 81 17.82 -3.51 -9.44
C GLU A 81 16.89 -2.34 -9.82
N GLY A 82 16.91 -1.26 -9.02
CA GLY A 82 16.12 -0.05 -9.25
C GLY A 82 14.79 0.02 -8.51
N GLY A 83 14.55 -0.89 -7.56
CA GLY A 83 13.36 -0.85 -6.71
C GLY A 83 12.07 -1.07 -7.52
N TYR A 84 11.09 -0.18 -7.36
CA TYR A 84 9.82 -0.29 -8.09
C TYR A 84 9.97 -0.14 -9.62
N ALA A 85 11.04 0.49 -10.11
CA ALA A 85 11.30 0.57 -11.55
C ALA A 85 11.56 -0.81 -12.17
N ALA A 86 12.13 -1.75 -11.42
CA ALA A 86 12.34 -3.13 -11.86
C ALA A 86 11.03 -3.87 -12.18
N LEU A 87 9.89 -3.39 -11.67
CA LEU A 87 8.56 -3.91 -11.99
C LEU A 87 7.95 -3.30 -13.27
N GLY A 88 8.75 -2.58 -14.06
CA GLY A 88 8.33 -2.02 -15.34
C GLY A 88 7.46 -0.76 -15.25
N PHE A 89 7.35 -0.13 -14.07
CA PHE A 89 6.63 1.13 -13.94
C PHE A 89 7.37 2.27 -14.65
N SER A 90 6.64 3.05 -15.44
CA SER A 90 7.20 4.23 -16.12
C SER A 90 7.61 5.28 -15.10
N TRP A 91 8.86 5.72 -15.12
CA TRP A 91 9.42 6.67 -14.14
C TRP A 91 10.18 7.80 -14.83
N GLU A 92 9.82 9.03 -14.51
CA GLU A 92 10.56 10.22 -14.93
C GLU A 92 11.62 10.56 -13.87
N GLU A 93 12.86 10.81 -14.29
CA GLU A 93 13.99 11.08 -13.38
C GLU A 93 13.74 12.24 -12.40
N THR A 94 12.92 13.23 -12.82
CA THR A 94 12.59 14.39 -12.01
C THR A 94 11.47 14.15 -11.00
N LYS A 95 10.82 13.00 -11.05
CA LYS A 95 9.68 12.68 -10.19
C LYS A 95 10.07 11.75 -9.04
N GLU A 96 9.47 11.98 -7.90
CA GLU A 96 9.72 11.22 -6.68
C GLU A 96 9.17 9.78 -6.75
N MET A 97 8.16 9.55 -7.58
CA MET A 97 7.47 8.28 -7.74
C MET A 97 7.23 7.95 -9.21
N PRO A 98 7.06 6.67 -9.55
CA PRO A 98 6.68 6.29 -10.91
C PRO A 98 5.27 6.77 -11.24
N ALA A 99 5.00 6.95 -12.53
CA ALA A 99 3.66 7.23 -13.04
C ALA A 99 2.69 6.13 -12.61
N GLY A 100 1.48 6.53 -12.26
CA GLY A 100 0.47 5.62 -11.74
C GLY A 100 0.44 5.51 -10.20
N PHE A 101 1.37 6.16 -9.51
CA PHE A 101 1.32 6.28 -8.06
C PHE A 101 1.02 7.70 -7.64
N ALA A 102 0.02 7.86 -6.80
CA ALA A 102 -0.37 9.12 -6.21
C ALA A 102 0.02 9.18 -4.74
N LYS A 103 0.43 10.37 -4.30
CA LYS A 103 0.80 10.64 -2.91
C LYS A 103 -0.14 11.70 -2.34
N GLN A 104 -0.93 11.31 -1.34
CA GLN A 104 -1.84 12.22 -0.66
C GLN A 104 -1.78 12.03 0.87
N THR A 105 -2.01 13.11 1.59
CA THR A 105 -2.16 13.04 3.04
C THR A 105 -3.60 12.69 3.39
N VAL A 106 -3.80 11.49 3.92
CA VAL A 106 -5.03 11.08 4.59
C VAL A 106 -4.62 10.60 5.98
N GLY A 107 -4.64 11.53 6.93
CA GLY A 107 -3.99 11.37 8.22
C GLY A 107 -2.46 11.44 8.13
N TYR A 108 -1.86 10.47 7.50
CA TYR A 108 -0.46 10.41 7.10
C TYR A 108 -0.34 10.48 5.60
N VAL A 109 0.87 10.81 5.13
CA VAL A 109 1.19 10.70 3.71
C VAL A 109 1.09 9.22 3.31
N ARG A 110 0.25 8.93 2.34
CA ARG A 110 0.00 7.59 1.81
C ARG A 110 0.21 7.58 0.31
N VAL A 111 0.58 6.42 -0.21
CA VAL A 111 0.73 6.15 -1.63
C VAL A 111 -0.33 5.15 -2.04
N ALA A 112 -1.05 5.45 -3.11
CA ALA A 112 -1.99 4.54 -3.75
C ALA A 112 -1.78 4.54 -5.26
N GLY A 113 -2.29 3.51 -5.93
CA GLY A 113 -2.31 3.45 -7.39
C GLY A 113 -3.43 4.30 -7.96
N ASN A 114 -3.21 4.84 -9.17
CA ASN A 114 -4.22 5.51 -9.96
C ASN A 114 -4.35 4.87 -11.36
N CYS A 115 -5.18 5.43 -12.24
CA CYS A 115 -5.44 4.88 -13.57
C CYS A 115 -4.17 4.80 -14.45
N ALA A 116 -3.19 5.66 -14.23
CA ALA A 116 -1.97 5.70 -15.03
C ALA A 116 -1.06 4.48 -14.81
N ILE A 117 -1.24 3.68 -13.75
CA ILE A 117 -0.57 2.39 -13.60
C ILE A 117 -0.71 1.53 -14.87
N CYS A 118 -1.92 1.48 -15.42
CA CYS A 118 -2.24 0.68 -16.62
C CYS A 118 -2.30 1.53 -17.90
N HIS A 119 -2.40 2.86 -17.78
CA HIS A 119 -2.63 3.76 -18.90
C HIS A 119 -1.51 4.78 -19.13
N ALA A 120 -0.33 4.58 -18.55
CA ALA A 120 0.88 5.29 -18.92
C ALA A 120 1.87 4.34 -19.57
N TYR A 121 2.66 4.85 -20.51
CA TYR A 121 3.77 4.12 -21.09
C TYR A 121 4.98 5.03 -21.25
N SER A 122 6.17 4.44 -21.33
CA SER A 122 7.39 5.18 -21.58
C SER A 122 8.01 4.75 -22.90
N ARG A 123 8.63 5.71 -23.58
CA ARG A 123 9.38 5.49 -24.81
C ARG A 123 10.73 6.18 -24.70
N SER A 124 11.79 5.44 -24.97
CA SER A 124 13.12 6.00 -25.18
C SER A 124 13.40 6.15 -26.69
N ASN A 125 14.04 7.25 -27.06
CA ASN A 125 14.48 7.50 -28.44
C ASN A 125 15.88 6.94 -28.72
N GLY A 126 16.47 6.19 -27.79
CA GLY A 126 17.78 5.52 -27.93
C GLY A 126 18.16 4.80 -26.64
N PRO A 127 19.19 3.95 -26.67
CA PRO A 127 19.60 3.17 -25.50
C PRO A 127 20.02 4.04 -24.30
N ASP A 128 20.59 5.23 -24.58
CA ASP A 128 21.09 6.16 -23.54
C ASP A 128 20.16 7.37 -23.32
N ALA A 129 19.01 7.40 -24.01
CA ALA A 129 18.07 8.53 -23.86
C ALA A 129 17.11 8.29 -22.69
N ALA A 130 16.92 9.31 -21.86
CA ALA A 130 15.93 9.27 -20.81
C ALA A 130 14.53 8.98 -21.39
N PRO A 131 13.76 8.07 -20.77
CA PRO A 131 12.44 7.75 -21.27
C PRO A 131 11.46 8.93 -21.11
N THR A 132 10.68 9.18 -22.14
CA THR A 132 9.55 10.11 -22.07
C THR A 132 8.31 9.33 -21.67
N VAL A 133 7.61 9.77 -20.63
CA VAL A 133 6.37 9.17 -20.16
C VAL A 133 5.18 9.83 -20.81
N PHE A 134 4.31 9.04 -21.41
CA PHE A 134 3.08 9.45 -22.07
C PHE A 134 1.86 9.06 -21.24
N ALA A 135 0.97 10.02 -21.04
CA ALA A 135 -0.32 9.80 -20.37
C ALA A 135 -1.35 9.20 -21.32
N ALA A 136 -2.27 8.41 -20.76
CA ALA A 136 -3.41 7.83 -21.49
C ALA A 136 -3.03 6.96 -22.70
N GLY A 137 -1.90 6.27 -22.63
CA GLY A 137 -1.42 5.37 -23.69
C GLY A 137 -2.13 4.01 -23.70
N PRO A 138 -2.12 3.32 -24.85
CA PRO A 138 -2.81 2.04 -25.02
C PRO A 138 -2.05 0.84 -24.47
N GLY A 139 -0.84 1.00 -24.00
CA GLY A 139 0.00 -0.08 -23.51
C GLY A 139 0.80 0.31 -22.28
N HIS A 140 1.16 -0.67 -21.48
CA HIS A 140 1.99 -0.47 -20.30
C HIS A 140 2.99 -1.62 -20.15
N THR A 141 4.08 -1.34 -19.46
CA THR A 141 5.11 -2.33 -19.08
C THR A 141 4.99 -2.72 -17.60
N ALA A 142 4.07 -2.11 -16.87
CA ALA A 142 3.93 -2.28 -15.43
C ALA A 142 3.40 -3.67 -15.06
N GLU A 143 4.16 -4.37 -14.24
CA GLU A 143 3.84 -5.70 -13.70
C GLU A 143 3.07 -5.58 -12.36
N VAL A 144 1.80 -5.16 -12.45
CA VAL A 144 0.96 -4.91 -11.27
C VAL A 144 0.79 -6.16 -10.40
N GLN A 145 0.69 -7.34 -11.02
CA GLN A 145 0.61 -8.59 -10.27
C GLN A 145 1.91 -8.87 -9.51
N SER A 146 3.06 -8.64 -10.14
CA SER A 146 4.37 -8.79 -9.49
C SER A 146 4.51 -7.81 -8.31
N LEU A 147 3.94 -6.61 -8.40
CA LEU A 147 3.87 -5.67 -7.28
C LEU A 147 3.07 -6.24 -6.09
N LEU A 148 1.92 -6.85 -6.35
CA LEU A 148 1.11 -7.47 -5.29
C LEU A 148 1.84 -8.63 -4.64
N VAL A 149 2.49 -9.49 -5.46
CA VAL A 149 3.34 -10.59 -4.97
C VAL A 149 4.51 -10.07 -4.15
N PHE A 150 5.16 -8.98 -4.59
CA PHE A 150 6.22 -8.33 -3.84
C PHE A 150 5.73 -7.90 -2.45
N TYR A 151 4.61 -7.19 -2.35
CA TYR A 151 4.06 -6.79 -1.05
C TYR A 151 3.74 -7.96 -0.14
N GLN A 152 3.19 -9.04 -0.70
CA GLN A 152 2.87 -10.25 0.03
C GLN A 152 4.13 -10.92 0.58
N ARG A 153 5.16 -11.12 -0.25
CA ARG A 153 6.45 -11.70 0.17
C ARG A 153 7.10 -10.87 1.27
N CYS A 154 7.11 -9.54 1.12
CA CYS A 154 7.58 -8.66 2.17
C CYS A 154 6.84 -8.90 3.50
N ALA A 155 5.50 -8.98 3.46
CA ALA A 155 4.70 -9.14 4.67
C ALA A 155 4.87 -10.51 5.35
N GLN A 156 5.17 -11.56 4.58
CA GLN A 156 5.46 -12.90 5.10
C GLN A 156 6.83 -12.98 5.76
N ASP A 157 7.79 -12.15 5.34
CA ASP A 157 9.14 -12.15 5.88
C ASP A 157 9.18 -11.60 7.32
N PRO A 158 9.90 -12.26 8.25
CA PRO A 158 10.10 -11.77 9.62
C PRO A 158 10.74 -10.38 9.70
N ARG A 159 11.52 -9.97 8.69
CA ARG A 159 12.11 -8.63 8.60
C ARG A 159 11.08 -7.52 8.41
N PHE A 160 9.84 -7.84 8.02
CA PHE A 160 8.75 -6.87 8.03
C PHE A 160 8.29 -6.61 9.46
N ASN A 161 9.07 -5.88 10.19
CA ASN A 161 8.84 -5.49 11.58
C ASN A 161 9.15 -4.01 11.80
N ALA A 162 8.76 -3.49 12.96
CA ALA A 162 8.88 -2.08 13.24
C ALA A 162 10.33 -1.61 13.35
N ASP A 163 11.23 -2.45 13.85
CA ASP A 163 12.63 -2.06 14.04
C ASP A 163 13.30 -1.86 12.67
N ASN A 164 13.28 -2.85 11.81
CA ASN A 164 13.91 -2.77 10.49
C ASN A 164 13.29 -1.66 9.61
N ILE A 165 11.97 -1.50 9.64
CA ILE A 165 11.32 -0.46 8.83
C ILE A 165 11.64 0.93 9.36
N LEU A 166 11.63 1.15 10.68
CA LEU A 166 11.94 2.44 11.26
C LEU A 166 13.43 2.79 11.13
N ASP A 167 14.32 1.81 11.20
CA ASP A 167 15.75 2.01 10.93
C ASP A 167 15.96 2.49 9.50
N GLU A 168 15.35 1.84 8.50
CA GLU A 168 15.41 2.29 7.11
C GLU A 168 14.77 3.67 6.91
N VAL A 169 13.62 3.94 7.52
CA VAL A 169 12.96 5.25 7.47
C VAL A 169 13.83 6.33 8.07
N SER A 170 14.58 6.03 9.14
CA SER A 170 15.47 7.00 9.82
C SER A 170 16.59 7.50 8.93
N MET A 171 17.00 6.72 7.93
CA MET A 171 17.98 7.15 6.92
C MET A 171 17.41 8.18 5.94
N ALA A 172 16.11 8.17 5.72
CA ALA A 172 15.44 9.06 4.78
C ALA A 172 14.81 10.29 5.45
N THR A 173 14.32 10.17 6.69
CA THR A 173 13.65 11.27 7.41
C THR A 173 13.69 11.07 8.92
N LYS A 174 13.55 12.18 9.65
CA LYS A 174 13.37 12.16 11.10
C LYS A 174 11.87 12.23 11.43
N LEU A 175 11.32 11.13 11.91
CA LEU A 175 9.97 11.11 12.46
C LEU A 175 9.95 11.80 13.83
N SER A 176 8.87 12.51 14.14
CA SER A 176 8.63 12.95 15.52
C SER A 176 8.47 11.73 16.44
N PHE A 177 8.69 11.91 17.74
CA PHE A 177 8.51 10.83 18.71
C PHE A 177 7.11 10.19 18.62
N LEU A 178 6.08 11.02 18.51
CA LEU A 178 4.70 10.55 18.38
C LEU A 178 4.47 9.80 17.06
N ASP A 179 5.01 10.30 15.94
CA ASP A 179 4.90 9.62 14.65
C ASP A 179 5.62 8.26 14.69
N GLY A 180 6.80 8.20 15.32
CA GLY A 180 7.52 6.93 15.52
C GLY A 180 6.70 5.90 16.28
N LEU A 181 6.01 6.30 17.35
CA LEU A 181 5.11 5.41 18.09
C LEU A 181 3.93 4.95 17.23
N ILE A 182 3.32 5.85 16.47
CA ILE A 182 2.19 5.50 15.58
C ILE A 182 2.65 4.57 14.45
N TYR A 183 3.80 4.82 13.84
CA TYR A 183 4.36 3.90 12.86
C TYR A 183 4.61 2.53 13.47
N ARG A 184 5.27 2.46 14.63
CA ARG A 184 5.64 1.23 15.31
C ARG A 184 4.45 0.35 15.68
N TYR A 185 3.43 0.95 16.29
CA TYR A 185 2.34 0.19 16.93
C TYR A 185 1.05 0.15 16.10
N ILE A 186 0.90 1.03 15.10
CA ILE A 186 -0.33 1.12 14.32
C ILE A 186 -0.07 0.90 12.83
N LEU A 187 0.75 1.73 12.18
CA LEU A 187 0.84 1.74 10.72
C LEU A 187 1.57 0.51 10.17
N ILE A 188 2.70 0.12 10.74
CA ILE A 188 3.48 -1.04 10.28
C ILE A 188 2.71 -2.34 10.48
N PRO A 189 2.17 -2.65 11.69
CA PRO A 189 1.38 -3.86 11.88
C PRO A 189 0.13 -3.94 10.99
N ASN A 190 -0.59 -2.81 10.84
CA ASN A 190 -1.78 -2.77 9.99
C ASN A 190 -1.42 -2.93 8.50
N THR A 191 -0.32 -2.34 8.03
CA THR A 191 0.14 -2.51 6.65
C THR A 191 0.50 -3.97 6.39
N ARG A 192 1.26 -4.61 7.30
CA ARG A 192 1.57 -6.04 7.22
C ARG A 192 0.32 -6.90 7.12
N LYS A 193 -0.62 -6.69 8.03
CA LYS A 193 -1.90 -7.42 8.04
C LYS A 193 -2.66 -7.26 6.73
N ARG A 194 -2.73 -6.04 6.18
CA ARG A 194 -3.42 -5.76 4.91
C ARG A 194 -2.75 -6.44 3.73
N PHE A 195 -1.43 -6.52 3.69
CA PHE A 195 -0.71 -7.21 2.63
C PHE A 195 -0.96 -8.72 2.68
N LEU A 196 -1.01 -9.30 3.87
CA LEU A 196 -1.35 -10.71 4.05
C LEU A 196 -2.81 -11.04 3.67
N GLN A 197 -3.73 -10.09 3.81
CA GLN A 197 -5.14 -10.26 3.42
C GLN A 197 -5.40 -10.15 1.91
N LYS A 198 -4.41 -9.73 1.11
CA LYS A 198 -4.53 -9.61 -0.35
C LYS A 198 -4.31 -10.94 -1.10
N ASP A 199 -4.10 -12.04 -0.40
CA ASP A 199 -3.93 -13.37 -1.02
C ASP A 199 -5.09 -13.72 -1.94
N GLN A 200 -6.31 -13.36 -1.55
CA GLN A 200 -7.51 -13.60 -2.33
C GLN A 200 -7.45 -12.90 -3.69
N VAL A 201 -7.03 -11.62 -3.73
CA VAL A 201 -6.96 -10.84 -4.98
C VAL A 201 -5.92 -11.43 -5.94
N ILE A 202 -4.79 -11.91 -5.41
CA ILE A 202 -3.73 -12.55 -6.22
C ILE A 202 -4.24 -13.89 -6.76
N LEU A 203 -4.94 -14.64 -5.95
CA LEU A 203 -5.57 -15.91 -6.32
C LEU A 203 -6.63 -15.70 -7.40
N ASP A 204 -7.50 -14.70 -7.26
CA ASP A 204 -8.54 -14.34 -8.22
C ASP A 204 -7.95 -13.99 -9.60
N GLN A 205 -6.87 -13.21 -9.62
CA GLN A 205 -6.19 -12.85 -10.86
C GLN A 205 -5.46 -14.05 -11.50
N ALA A 206 -4.87 -14.92 -10.69
CA ALA A 206 -4.25 -16.15 -11.18
C ALA A 206 -5.29 -17.08 -11.80
N LEU A 207 -6.45 -17.25 -11.15
CA LEU A 207 -7.57 -18.03 -11.64
C LEU A 207 -8.11 -17.50 -12.96
N TRP A 208 -8.29 -16.18 -13.08
CA TRP A 208 -8.77 -15.55 -14.31
C TRP A 208 -7.81 -15.77 -15.49
N ARG A 209 -6.49 -15.66 -15.29
CA ARG A 209 -5.48 -15.95 -16.35
C ARG A 209 -5.56 -17.41 -16.81
N HIS A 210 -5.65 -18.35 -15.88
CA HIS A 210 -5.72 -19.77 -16.20
C HIS A 210 -7.04 -20.18 -16.84
N ALA A 211 -8.12 -19.44 -16.60
CA ALA A 211 -9.41 -19.68 -17.28
C ALA A 211 -9.35 -19.44 -18.80
N GLN A 212 -8.38 -18.64 -19.28
CA GLN A 212 -8.21 -18.34 -20.71
C GLN A 212 -7.31 -19.33 -21.46
N ASP A 213 -6.52 -20.15 -20.75
CA ASP A 213 -5.69 -21.22 -21.33
C ASP A 213 -6.20 -22.58 -20.85
N PRO A 214 -6.82 -23.39 -21.73
CA PRO A 214 -7.39 -24.68 -21.34
C PRO A 214 -6.38 -25.68 -20.75
N ALA A 215 -5.13 -25.68 -21.24
CA ALA A 215 -4.08 -26.59 -20.75
C ALA A 215 -3.56 -26.15 -19.38
N ALA A 216 -3.26 -24.86 -19.23
CA ALA A 216 -2.86 -24.28 -17.96
C ALA A 216 -3.99 -24.37 -16.92
N ASN A 217 -5.25 -24.22 -17.34
CA ASN A 217 -6.42 -24.39 -16.50
C ASN A 217 -6.53 -25.83 -15.95
N ALA A 218 -6.33 -26.85 -16.77
CA ALA A 218 -6.39 -28.25 -16.32
C ALA A 218 -5.29 -28.55 -15.26
N ALA A 219 -4.06 -28.12 -15.51
CA ALA A 219 -2.96 -28.28 -14.55
C ALA A 219 -3.20 -27.50 -13.25
N PHE A 220 -3.72 -26.28 -13.36
CA PHE A 220 -4.05 -25.45 -12.22
C PHE A 220 -5.17 -26.07 -11.37
N ARG A 221 -6.28 -26.53 -11.99
CA ARG A 221 -7.38 -27.21 -11.31
C ARG A 221 -6.93 -28.47 -10.57
N GLN A 222 -5.98 -29.21 -11.15
CA GLN A 222 -5.41 -30.38 -10.48
C GLN A 222 -4.64 -29.95 -9.21
N LYS A 223 -3.78 -28.95 -9.34
CA LYS A 223 -3.03 -28.41 -8.20
C LYS A 223 -3.92 -27.84 -7.09
N MET A 224 -5.04 -27.21 -7.47
CA MET A 224 -6.04 -26.70 -6.51
C MET A 224 -6.78 -27.83 -5.80
N ARG A 225 -7.11 -28.93 -6.51
CA ARG A 225 -7.69 -30.13 -5.87
C ARG A 225 -6.71 -30.78 -4.88
N ASP A 226 -5.44 -30.83 -5.23
CA ASP A 226 -4.40 -31.36 -4.34
C ASP A 226 -4.29 -30.51 -3.06
N LEU A 227 -4.32 -29.17 -3.21
CA LEU A 227 -4.35 -28.24 -2.07
C LEU A 227 -5.64 -28.37 -1.25
N GLU A 228 -6.81 -28.54 -1.90
CA GLU A 228 -8.09 -28.74 -1.22
C GLU A 228 -8.08 -29.99 -0.33
N SER A 229 -7.37 -31.06 -0.76
CA SER A 229 -7.24 -32.28 0.03
C SER A 229 -6.49 -32.06 1.35
N ASP A 230 -5.61 -31.08 1.40
CA ASP A 230 -4.77 -30.77 2.56
C ASP A 230 -5.40 -29.73 3.52
N LEU A 231 -6.41 -28.99 3.05
CA LEU A 231 -7.15 -28.00 3.85
C LEU A 231 -8.18 -28.66 4.78
N LYS A 232 -8.38 -28.09 5.96
CA LYS A 232 -9.37 -28.53 6.95
C LYS A 232 -10.25 -27.36 7.40
N GLY A 233 -11.54 -27.65 7.65
CA GLY A 233 -12.48 -26.69 8.22
C GLY A 233 -13.02 -25.67 7.23
N PRO A 234 -13.36 -24.44 7.68
CA PRO A 234 -14.07 -23.44 6.86
C PRO A 234 -13.30 -22.99 5.61
N GLU A 235 -11.98 -23.06 5.62
CA GLU A 235 -11.11 -22.72 4.47
C GLU A 235 -11.35 -23.68 3.28
N LYS A 236 -11.62 -24.96 3.57
CA LYS A 236 -11.97 -25.95 2.55
C LYS A 236 -13.29 -25.63 1.88
N ASP A 237 -14.31 -25.27 2.66
CA ASP A 237 -15.64 -24.95 2.15
C ASP A 237 -15.64 -23.66 1.32
N GLU A 238 -14.82 -22.70 1.69
CA GLU A 238 -14.63 -21.44 0.95
C GLU A 238 -13.94 -21.69 -0.40
N LEU A 239 -12.88 -22.49 -0.42
CA LEU A 239 -12.18 -22.87 -1.65
C LEU A 239 -13.09 -23.70 -2.58
N ALA A 240 -13.86 -24.64 -2.04
CA ALA A 240 -14.80 -25.45 -2.82
C ALA A 240 -15.89 -24.59 -3.47
N LYS A 241 -16.48 -23.64 -2.75
CA LYS A 241 -17.43 -22.66 -3.31
C LYS A 241 -16.81 -21.82 -4.42
N TYR A 242 -15.56 -21.44 -4.24
CA TYR A 242 -14.83 -20.65 -5.21
C TYR A 242 -14.59 -21.42 -6.50
N LEU A 243 -14.13 -22.67 -6.41
CA LEU A 243 -13.88 -23.53 -7.57
C LEU A 243 -15.17 -23.88 -8.34
N THR A 244 -16.32 -23.97 -7.66
CA THR A 244 -17.62 -24.21 -8.31
C THR A 244 -18.19 -22.97 -9.01
N SER A 245 -17.79 -21.77 -8.64
CA SER A 245 -18.24 -20.53 -9.30
C SER A 245 -17.63 -20.32 -10.70
N PHE A 246 -16.65 -21.13 -11.11
CA PHE A 246 -15.97 -21.08 -12.42
C PHE A 246 -16.35 -22.25 -13.35
N GLN A 247 -17.38 -23.01 -13.02
CA GLN A 247 -18.00 -23.99 -13.91
C GLN A 247 -19.16 -23.39 -14.71
#